data_7313e7c1eafaf246b83fb153293a563b
#
_entry.id   7313e7c1eafaf246b83fb153293a563b
#
_cell.length_a   1.000
_cell.length_b   1.000
_cell.length_c   1.000
_cell.angle_alpha   90.00
_cell.angle_beta   90.00
_cell.angle_gamma   90.00
#
_symmetry.space_group_name_H-M   'P 1'
#
loop_
_entity.id
_entity.type
_entity.pdbx_description
1 polymer ?
#
loop_
_entity_poly.entity_id
_entity_poly.type
_entity_poly.pdbx_seq_one_letter_code
_entity_poly.pdbx_strand_id
1 'polypeptide(L)'
;RRFIERVATHVAKNVLADKGSTRGCAPALILGVWGHKGCGKTFNVELACKKMGMMPIVTSAGELEDSTAGEPGAMLRRRYLTAARAMRETGRLSCLIINDIDAGIGKFKDDLGTVNNQITHGTLMNICDNPTQVSEGAVWRSDFKSTNARVPIIVTGNDFSRLYAPLTRDGRMDLWMWEPTRDELADVLYAMMSDDGLSKEDCVALVETFPNQPLDFFGAIRARVYDDAVRELILDVGLDDLGEALVGDERKRVGLEEVHVTLDALVTCGRE
;
A
#
# COMPACT_ATOMS: atom_id res chain seq x y z
N ARG A 1 -6.37 -8.77 12.07
CA ARG A 1 -5.37 -8.95 13.13
C ARG A 1 -4.09 -9.59 12.57
N ARG A 2 -4.17 -10.78 11.95
CA ARG A 2 -3.02 -11.54 11.38
C ARG A 2 -2.14 -10.68 10.45
N PHE A 3 -2.75 -9.86 9.59
CA PHE A 3 -2.02 -8.97 8.68
C PHE A 3 -1.18 -7.93 9.43
N ILE A 4 -1.78 -7.24 10.37
CA ILE A 4 -1.11 -6.20 11.17
C ILE A 4 0.04 -6.81 11.97
N GLU A 5 -0.17 -7.97 12.59
CA GLU A 5 0.87 -8.69 13.34
C GLU A 5 2.05 -9.09 12.44
N ARG A 6 1.78 -9.50 11.19
CA ARG A 6 2.83 -9.84 10.22
C ARG A 6 3.68 -8.63 9.84
N VAL A 7 3.03 -7.51 9.51
CA VAL A 7 3.72 -6.25 9.20
C VAL A 7 4.49 -5.74 10.41
N ALA A 8 3.88 -5.73 11.60
CA ALA A 8 4.52 -5.29 12.82
C ALA A 8 5.76 -6.14 13.14
N THR A 9 5.66 -7.46 12.99
CA THR A 9 6.80 -8.37 13.20
C THR A 9 7.94 -8.08 12.24
N HIS A 10 7.64 -7.85 10.95
CA HIS A 10 8.65 -7.51 9.95
C HIS A 10 9.36 -6.19 10.29
N VAL A 11 8.60 -5.16 10.61
CA VAL A 11 9.14 -3.85 10.99
C VAL A 11 9.98 -3.96 12.25
N ALA A 12 9.48 -4.60 13.29
CA ALA A 12 10.17 -4.75 14.56
C ALA A 12 11.49 -5.52 14.40
N LYS A 13 11.51 -6.62 13.64
CA LYS A 13 12.74 -7.39 13.37
C LYS A 13 13.82 -6.53 12.71
N ASN A 14 13.45 -5.70 11.72
CA ASN A 14 14.41 -4.85 11.03
C ASN A 14 14.97 -3.75 11.94
N VAL A 15 14.13 -3.11 12.75
CA VAL A 15 14.57 -2.09 13.73
C VAL A 15 15.44 -2.70 14.83
N LEU A 16 15.12 -3.90 15.32
CA LEU A 16 15.91 -4.61 16.33
C LEU A 16 17.26 -5.06 15.75
N ALA A 17 17.31 -5.45 14.48
CA ALA A 17 18.56 -5.79 13.79
C ALA A 17 19.49 -4.57 13.68
N ASP A 18 18.95 -3.40 13.37
CA ASP A 18 19.69 -2.14 13.31
C ASP A 18 20.33 -1.77 14.66
N LYS A 19 19.62 -2.08 15.75
CA LYS A 19 20.10 -1.90 17.12
C LYS A 19 21.05 -3.00 17.63
N GLY A 20 21.40 -3.97 16.78
CA GLY A 20 22.25 -5.11 17.16
C GLY A 20 21.58 -6.14 18.09
N SER A 21 20.27 -6.01 18.33
CA SER A 21 19.54 -6.88 19.27
C SER A 21 19.29 -8.31 18.74
N THR A 22 19.54 -8.56 17.46
CA THR A 22 19.30 -9.87 16.82
C THR A 22 20.53 -10.80 16.78
N ARG A 23 21.57 -10.49 17.54
CA ARG A 23 22.81 -11.28 17.63
C ARG A 23 23.43 -11.64 16.27
N GLY A 24 23.41 -10.67 15.32
CA GLY A 24 23.97 -10.87 13.98
C GLY A 24 23.02 -11.54 12.97
N CYS A 25 21.83 -11.94 13.37
CA CYS A 25 20.81 -12.40 12.44
C CYS A 25 20.21 -11.20 11.70
N ALA A 26 20.47 -11.08 10.40
CA ALA A 26 19.89 -10.05 9.55
C ALA A 26 18.57 -10.57 8.93
N PRO A 27 17.40 -10.04 9.34
CA PRO A 27 16.13 -10.41 8.71
C PRO A 27 16.10 -9.89 7.27
N ALA A 28 15.25 -10.48 6.42
CA ALA A 28 14.96 -9.92 5.11
C ALA A 28 14.50 -8.46 5.23
N LEU A 29 15.03 -7.59 4.37
CA LEU A 29 14.67 -6.16 4.39
C LEU A 29 13.30 -5.91 3.81
N ILE A 30 12.89 -6.73 2.84
CA ILE A 30 11.63 -6.61 2.13
C ILE A 30 10.62 -7.63 2.66
N LEU A 31 9.41 -7.18 2.99
CA LEU A 31 8.23 -8.02 3.12
C LEU A 31 7.45 -7.95 1.81
N GLY A 32 7.37 -9.07 1.11
CA GLY A 32 6.60 -9.20 -0.12
C GLY A 32 5.20 -9.72 0.16
N VAL A 33 4.20 -8.85 0.10
CA VAL A 33 2.78 -9.18 0.29
C VAL A 33 2.12 -9.37 -1.07
N TRP A 34 1.79 -10.59 -1.42
CA TRP A 34 1.17 -10.92 -2.70
C TRP A 34 -0.12 -11.71 -2.55
N GLY A 35 -0.95 -11.74 -3.58
CA GLY A 35 -2.24 -12.42 -3.56
C GLY A 35 -3.20 -11.84 -4.59
N HIS A 36 -4.40 -12.37 -4.67
CA HIS A 36 -5.39 -11.97 -5.68
C HIS A 36 -5.67 -10.47 -5.69
N LYS A 37 -6.08 -9.96 -6.87
CA LYS A 37 -6.53 -8.56 -7.00
C LYS A 37 -7.72 -8.33 -6.07
N GLY A 38 -7.80 -7.13 -5.50
CA GLY A 38 -8.93 -6.72 -4.66
C GLY A 38 -9.00 -7.40 -3.28
N CYS A 39 -7.98 -8.19 -2.86
CA CYS A 39 -7.98 -8.80 -1.51
C CYS A 39 -7.52 -7.87 -0.38
N GLY A 40 -7.39 -6.57 -0.65
CA GLY A 40 -7.11 -5.55 0.36
C GLY A 40 -5.64 -5.45 0.80
N LYS A 41 -4.66 -5.87 -0.01
CA LYS A 41 -3.23 -5.80 0.34
C LYS A 41 -2.79 -4.40 0.74
N THR A 42 -2.93 -3.44 -0.17
CA THR A 42 -2.52 -2.04 0.05
C THR A 42 -3.26 -1.42 1.23
N PHE A 43 -4.59 -1.59 1.29
CA PHE A 43 -5.41 -1.11 2.40
C PHE A 43 -4.92 -1.63 3.76
N ASN A 44 -4.64 -2.93 3.86
CA ASN A 44 -4.16 -3.52 5.12
C ASN A 44 -2.74 -3.06 5.49
N VAL A 45 -1.86 -2.79 4.51
CA VAL A 45 -0.52 -2.21 4.77
C VAL A 45 -0.69 -0.81 5.36
N GLU A 46 -1.51 0.03 4.76
CA GLU A 46 -1.79 1.39 5.24
C GLU A 46 -2.44 1.38 6.64
N LEU A 47 -3.42 0.51 6.85
CA LEU A 47 -4.06 0.32 8.15
C LEU A 47 -3.04 -0.12 9.23
N ALA A 48 -2.11 -1.02 8.89
CA ALA A 48 -1.05 -1.44 9.80
C ALA A 48 -0.12 -0.27 10.14
N CYS A 49 0.29 0.53 9.15
CA CYS A 49 1.09 1.73 9.37
C CYS A 49 0.37 2.74 10.28
N LYS A 50 -0.92 3.01 10.02
CA LYS A 50 -1.75 3.90 10.85
C LYS A 50 -1.83 3.41 12.31
N LYS A 51 -2.11 2.12 12.52
CA LYS A 51 -2.19 1.52 13.86
C LYS A 51 -0.87 1.54 14.64
N MET A 52 0.26 1.45 13.94
CA MET A 52 1.59 1.53 14.54
C MET A 52 2.13 2.96 14.67
N GLY A 53 1.39 3.97 14.24
CA GLY A 53 1.84 5.36 14.22
C GLY A 53 3.06 5.58 13.34
N MET A 54 3.23 4.78 12.28
CA MET A 54 4.35 4.87 11.34
C MET A 54 4.19 6.03 10.36
N MET A 55 5.30 6.49 9.82
CA MET A 55 5.39 7.46 8.73
C MET A 55 5.82 6.71 7.46
N PRO A 56 4.90 6.15 6.66
CA PRO A 56 5.27 5.45 5.44
C PRO A 56 5.70 6.42 4.34
N ILE A 57 6.74 6.06 3.59
CA ILE A 57 7.08 6.68 2.30
C ILE A 57 6.56 5.75 1.22
N VAL A 58 5.60 6.21 0.45
CA VAL A 58 4.90 5.39 -0.55
C VAL A 58 5.44 5.66 -1.95
N THR A 59 5.56 4.61 -2.73
CA THR A 59 5.91 4.62 -4.16
C THR A 59 4.95 3.69 -4.89
N SER A 60 4.39 4.14 -6.01
CA SER A 60 3.72 3.23 -6.93
C SER A 60 4.71 2.65 -7.94
N ALA A 61 4.41 1.48 -8.47
CA ALA A 61 5.23 0.87 -9.50
C ALA A 61 5.27 1.70 -10.78
N GLY A 62 4.19 2.41 -11.12
CA GLY A 62 4.14 3.32 -12.28
C GLY A 62 5.14 4.48 -12.19
N GLU A 63 5.49 4.92 -10.98
CA GLU A 63 6.54 5.93 -10.79
C GLU A 63 7.96 5.39 -11.04
N LEU A 64 8.12 4.06 -11.13
CA LEU A 64 9.37 3.40 -11.48
C LEU A 64 9.55 3.26 -13.02
N GLU A 65 8.56 3.68 -13.80
CA GLU A 65 8.60 3.74 -15.25
C GLU A 65 8.99 5.18 -15.67
N ASP A 66 10.30 5.43 -15.81
CA ASP A 66 10.81 6.71 -16.32
C ASP A 66 11.54 6.47 -17.65
N SER A 67 11.45 7.45 -18.54
CA SER A 67 12.17 7.42 -19.83
C SER A 67 13.69 7.63 -19.67
N THR A 68 14.12 8.17 -18.51
CA THR A 68 15.53 8.44 -18.22
C THR A 68 16.17 7.23 -17.53
N ALA A 69 17.22 6.70 -18.16
CA ALA A 69 17.93 5.54 -17.63
C ALA A 69 18.55 5.86 -16.24
N GLY A 70 18.23 5.02 -15.27
CA GLY A 70 18.75 5.12 -13.90
C GLY A 70 17.94 5.99 -12.93
N GLU A 71 17.02 6.84 -13.41
CA GLU A 71 16.18 7.68 -12.54
C GLU A 71 15.31 6.87 -11.58
N PRO A 72 14.66 5.76 -11.97
CA PRO A 72 13.91 4.94 -11.02
C PRO A 72 14.76 4.42 -9.85
N GLY A 73 15.99 3.99 -10.13
CA GLY A 73 16.92 3.56 -9.09
C GLY A 73 17.37 4.71 -8.17
N ALA A 74 17.59 5.90 -8.72
CA ALA A 74 17.92 7.09 -7.95
C ALA A 74 16.73 7.52 -7.05
N MET A 75 15.51 7.47 -7.58
CA MET A 75 14.29 7.77 -6.83
C MET A 75 14.08 6.80 -5.67
N LEU A 76 14.28 5.50 -5.87
CA LEU A 76 14.19 4.51 -4.79
C LEU A 76 15.19 4.80 -3.67
N ARG A 77 16.45 5.13 -4.01
CA ARG A 77 17.45 5.51 -3.00
C ARG A 77 17.04 6.77 -2.24
N ARG A 78 16.58 7.82 -2.94
CA ARG A 78 16.09 9.06 -2.30
C ARG A 78 14.93 8.77 -1.32
N ARG A 79 13.95 7.98 -1.72
CA ARG A 79 12.79 7.63 -0.87
C ARG A 79 13.18 6.79 0.32
N TYR A 80 14.09 5.82 0.13
CA TYR A 80 14.64 5.04 1.23
C TYR A 80 15.35 5.93 2.25
N LEU A 81 16.19 6.84 1.79
CA LEU A 81 16.93 7.79 2.64
C LEU A 81 15.99 8.81 3.32
N THR A 82 14.89 9.20 2.66
CA THR A 82 13.85 10.03 3.27
C THR A 82 13.20 9.30 4.45
N ALA A 83 12.86 8.02 4.30
CA ALA A 83 12.35 7.21 5.39
C ALA A 83 13.36 7.04 6.53
N ALA A 84 14.64 6.80 6.21
CA ALA A 84 15.72 6.69 7.20
C ALA A 84 15.92 8.01 7.98
N ARG A 85 15.84 9.15 7.29
CA ARG A 85 15.92 10.49 7.90
C ARG A 85 14.71 10.73 8.81
N ALA A 86 13.51 10.41 8.35
CA ALA A 86 12.29 10.55 9.16
C ALA A 86 12.39 9.76 10.47
N MET A 87 12.89 8.53 10.44
CA MET A 87 13.09 7.73 11.67
C MET A 87 14.05 8.40 12.65
N ARG A 88 15.16 8.97 12.14
CA ARG A 88 16.18 9.63 12.98
C ARG A 88 15.69 10.94 13.60
N GLU A 89 15.05 11.77 12.79
CA GLU A 89 14.67 13.14 13.18
C GLU A 89 13.42 13.14 14.08
N THR A 90 12.49 12.23 13.84
CA THR A 90 11.20 12.21 14.56
C THR A 90 11.14 11.18 15.68
N GLY A 91 12.03 10.19 15.69
CA GLY A 91 11.95 9.03 16.59
C GLY A 91 10.77 8.10 16.31
N ARG A 92 10.01 8.33 15.20
CA ARG A 92 8.88 7.50 14.79
C ARG A 92 9.32 6.42 13.82
N LEU A 93 8.61 5.30 13.82
CA LEU A 93 8.83 4.24 12.83
C LEU A 93 8.50 4.78 11.42
N SER A 94 9.29 4.38 10.43
CA SER A 94 9.03 4.63 9.02
C SER A 94 9.32 3.37 8.21
N CYS A 95 8.75 3.28 7.02
CA CYS A 95 9.02 2.22 6.05
C CYS A 95 8.91 2.77 4.64
N LEU A 96 9.53 2.09 3.69
CA LEU A 96 9.29 2.30 2.26
C LEU A 96 8.24 1.32 1.79
N ILE A 97 7.16 1.82 1.20
CA ILE A 97 6.11 0.99 0.59
C ILE A 97 6.21 1.12 -0.93
N ILE A 98 6.24 -0.01 -1.63
CA ILE A 98 6.19 -0.06 -3.10
C ILE A 98 4.95 -0.85 -3.49
N ASN A 99 3.94 -0.16 -4.00
CA ASN A 99 2.70 -0.77 -4.42
C ASN A 99 2.79 -1.31 -5.84
N ASP A 100 2.16 -2.49 -6.05
CA ASP A 100 2.01 -3.18 -7.34
C ASP A 100 3.34 -3.36 -8.09
N ILE A 101 4.37 -3.81 -7.37
CA ILE A 101 5.75 -3.93 -7.87
C ILE A 101 5.83 -4.81 -9.13
N ASP A 102 4.99 -5.83 -9.26
CA ASP A 102 4.92 -6.72 -10.41
C ASP A 102 4.35 -6.06 -11.66
N ALA A 103 3.57 -4.98 -11.51
CA ALA A 103 3.07 -4.20 -12.63
C ALA A 103 4.18 -3.31 -13.25
N GLY A 104 5.00 -2.66 -12.42
CA GLY A 104 6.03 -1.73 -12.90
C GLY A 104 7.33 -2.40 -13.32
N ILE A 105 7.83 -3.38 -12.56
CA ILE A 105 9.12 -4.02 -12.84
C ILE A 105 9.02 -5.52 -13.13
N GLY A 106 7.80 -6.05 -13.25
CA GLY A 106 7.56 -7.45 -13.60
C GLY A 106 7.88 -7.73 -15.09
N LYS A 107 8.27 -8.97 -15.39
CA LYS A 107 8.42 -9.42 -16.78
C LYS A 107 7.04 -9.68 -17.40
N PHE A 108 6.76 -9.07 -18.54
CA PHE A 108 5.65 -9.44 -19.40
C PHE A 108 6.11 -10.49 -20.43
N LYS A 109 5.20 -11.36 -20.92
CA LYS A 109 5.53 -12.57 -21.73
C LYS A 109 6.39 -12.28 -22.97
N ASP A 110 6.34 -11.08 -23.52
CA ASP A 110 7.01 -10.69 -24.75
C ASP A 110 8.02 -9.55 -24.56
N ASP A 111 8.34 -9.18 -23.30
CA ASP A 111 9.19 -8.03 -23.02
C ASP A 111 10.56 -8.49 -22.49
N LEU A 112 11.63 -8.09 -23.18
CA LEU A 112 13.02 -8.33 -22.76
C LEU A 112 13.42 -7.58 -21.48
N GLY A 113 12.45 -6.91 -20.84
CA GLY A 113 12.67 -6.06 -19.67
C GLY A 113 13.49 -4.82 -20.04
N THR A 114 12.98 -3.65 -19.71
CA THR A 114 13.70 -2.40 -19.97
C THR A 114 15.00 -2.33 -19.17
N VAL A 115 15.97 -1.54 -19.63
CA VAL A 115 17.21 -1.25 -18.88
C VAL A 115 16.87 -0.72 -17.47
N ASN A 116 15.80 0.09 -17.36
CA ASN A 116 15.32 0.62 -16.09
C ASN A 116 14.83 -0.47 -15.13
N ASN A 117 14.16 -1.52 -15.63
CA ASN A 117 13.74 -2.64 -14.78
C ASN A 117 14.96 -3.37 -14.19
N GLN A 118 16.01 -3.58 -14.98
CA GLN A 118 17.25 -4.20 -14.50
C GLN A 118 17.96 -3.33 -13.46
N ILE A 119 18.04 -2.00 -13.69
CA ILE A 119 18.64 -1.05 -12.74
C ILE A 119 17.82 -0.99 -11.45
N THR A 120 16.49 -1.00 -11.56
CA THR A 120 15.58 -0.99 -10.40
C THR A 120 15.75 -2.24 -9.55
N HIS A 121 15.76 -3.44 -10.16
CA HIS A 121 16.05 -4.68 -9.45
C HIS A 121 17.43 -4.66 -8.80
N GLY A 122 18.47 -4.22 -9.54
CA GLY A 122 19.83 -4.09 -9.02
C GLY A 122 19.92 -3.12 -7.83
N THR A 123 19.17 -2.01 -7.90
CA THR A 123 19.10 -1.04 -6.80
C THR A 123 18.44 -1.62 -5.55
N LEU A 124 17.30 -2.31 -5.70
CA LEU A 124 16.62 -2.97 -4.57
C LEU A 124 17.51 -4.05 -3.93
N MET A 125 18.19 -4.87 -4.75
CA MET A 125 19.12 -5.86 -4.24
C MET A 125 20.28 -5.20 -3.45
N ASN A 126 20.83 -4.11 -3.97
CA ASN A 126 21.91 -3.38 -3.29
C ASN A 126 21.44 -2.79 -1.96
N ILE A 127 20.24 -2.22 -1.91
CA ILE A 127 19.63 -1.72 -0.67
C ILE A 127 19.44 -2.87 0.33
N CYS A 128 19.00 -4.05 -0.11
CA CYS A 128 18.84 -5.21 0.76
C CYS A 128 20.16 -5.70 1.35
N ASP A 129 21.18 -5.75 0.51
CA ASP A 129 22.50 -6.25 0.92
C ASP A 129 23.25 -5.24 1.83
N ASN A 130 23.01 -3.94 1.65
CA ASN A 130 23.69 -2.85 2.36
C ASN A 130 22.72 -1.76 2.86
N PRO A 131 21.74 -2.08 3.70
CA PRO A 131 20.63 -1.16 4.02
C PRO A 131 21.05 0.10 4.78
N THR A 132 22.17 0.04 5.50
CA THR A 132 22.71 1.18 6.25
C THR A 132 23.75 2.00 5.45
N GLN A 133 24.10 1.57 4.22
CA GLN A 133 25.12 2.20 3.38
C GLN A 133 24.55 2.80 2.09
N VAL A 134 23.24 3.02 2.06
CA VAL A 134 22.59 3.65 0.89
C VAL A 134 23.00 5.11 0.79
N SER A 135 23.38 5.56 -0.42
CA SER A 135 23.74 6.94 -0.71
C SER A 135 23.03 7.46 -1.98
N GLU A 136 22.83 8.75 -2.07
CA GLU A 136 22.25 9.41 -3.26
C GLU A 136 23.27 9.50 -4.41
N GLY A 137 24.55 9.59 -4.09
CA GLY A 137 25.62 9.73 -5.05
C GLY A 137 26.20 8.43 -5.58
N ALA A 138 26.87 8.50 -6.74
CA ALA A 138 27.52 7.36 -7.39
C ALA A 138 28.83 6.89 -6.71
N VAL A 139 29.28 7.59 -5.69
CA VAL A 139 30.59 7.31 -5.04
C VAL A 139 30.38 6.44 -3.82
N TRP A 140 30.70 5.16 -3.97
CA TRP A 140 30.85 4.25 -2.85
C TRP A 140 32.22 4.50 -2.19
N ARG A 141 32.21 4.73 -0.87
CA ARG A 141 33.42 4.83 -0.06
C ARG A 141 33.36 3.78 1.03
N SER A 142 34.32 2.88 1.07
CA SER A 142 34.40 1.81 2.06
C SER A 142 34.60 2.30 3.50
N ASP A 143 35.12 3.52 3.66
CA ASP A 143 35.38 4.20 4.93
C ASP A 143 34.21 5.04 5.46
N PHE A 144 33.15 5.13 4.69
CA PHE A 144 31.94 5.82 5.11
C PHE A 144 31.18 4.95 6.11
N LYS A 145 31.34 5.20 7.40
CA LYS A 145 30.43 4.71 8.43
C LYS A 145 29.07 5.37 8.19
N SER A 146 28.28 4.79 7.31
CA SER A 146 26.93 5.27 7.05
C SER A 146 26.13 5.18 8.35
N THR A 147 25.45 6.27 8.65
CA THR A 147 24.59 6.42 9.82
C THR A 147 23.10 6.28 9.45
N ASN A 148 22.81 5.71 8.29
CA ASN A 148 21.41 5.52 7.88
C ASN A 148 20.76 4.43 8.74
N ALA A 149 19.56 4.69 9.20
CA ALA A 149 18.75 3.67 9.84
C ALA A 149 18.40 2.55 8.82
N ARG A 150 18.32 1.33 9.30
CA ARG A 150 17.80 0.20 8.54
C ARG A 150 16.30 0.35 8.39
N VAL A 151 15.81 0.74 7.20
CA VAL A 151 14.40 0.98 6.91
C VAL A 151 13.76 -0.30 6.37
N PRO A 152 12.71 -0.84 7.01
CA PRO A 152 11.96 -1.95 6.43
C PRO A 152 11.26 -1.51 5.15
N ILE A 153 11.23 -2.42 4.16
CA ILE A 153 10.53 -2.22 2.90
C ILE A 153 9.35 -3.18 2.87
N ILE A 154 8.19 -2.69 2.42
CA ILE A 154 7.00 -3.50 2.18
C ILE A 154 6.63 -3.35 0.71
N VAL A 155 6.52 -4.45 0.00
CA VAL A 155 6.08 -4.44 -1.40
C VAL A 155 4.77 -5.19 -1.53
N THR A 156 3.84 -4.65 -2.32
CA THR A 156 2.60 -5.34 -2.68
C THR A 156 2.63 -5.75 -4.14
N GLY A 157 1.90 -6.80 -4.49
CA GLY A 157 1.75 -7.23 -5.88
C GLY A 157 0.75 -8.39 -6.01
N ASN A 158 0.42 -8.74 -7.23
CA ASN A 158 -0.53 -9.81 -7.52
C ASN A 158 0.18 -11.12 -7.89
N ASP A 159 1.32 -11.02 -8.58
CA ASP A 159 2.07 -12.18 -9.06
C ASP A 159 3.58 -11.94 -8.97
N PHE A 160 4.19 -12.43 -7.91
CA PHE A 160 5.64 -12.30 -7.70
C PHE A 160 6.49 -13.28 -8.51
N SER A 161 5.88 -14.24 -9.22
CA SER A 161 6.61 -15.07 -10.18
C SER A 161 7.22 -14.26 -11.35
N ARG A 162 6.68 -13.07 -11.55
CA ARG A 162 7.13 -12.10 -12.58
C ARG A 162 8.35 -11.28 -12.16
N LEU A 163 8.69 -11.28 -10.87
CA LEU A 163 9.85 -10.56 -10.37
C LEU A 163 11.15 -11.31 -10.68
N TYR A 164 12.25 -10.58 -10.65
CA TYR A 164 13.57 -11.15 -10.84
C TYR A 164 13.93 -12.09 -9.67
N ALA A 165 14.14 -13.36 -9.96
CA ALA A 165 14.33 -14.40 -8.94
C ALA A 165 15.41 -14.08 -7.88
N PRO A 166 16.57 -13.47 -8.19
CA PRO A 166 17.53 -13.08 -7.16
C PRO A 166 17.03 -12.03 -6.15
N LEU A 167 15.98 -11.26 -6.47
CA LEU A 167 15.35 -10.32 -5.53
C LEU A 167 14.43 -11.05 -4.56
N THR A 168 13.72 -12.08 -5.03
CA THR A 168 12.69 -12.81 -4.26
C THR A 168 13.25 -13.94 -3.40
N ARG A 169 14.56 -14.17 -3.41
CA ARG A 169 15.14 -15.24 -2.61
C ARG A 169 15.25 -14.87 -1.12
N ASP A 170 15.31 -15.90 -0.30
CA ASP A 170 15.53 -15.77 1.14
C ASP A 170 16.70 -14.86 1.50
N GLY A 171 16.54 -14.10 2.55
CA GLY A 171 17.50 -13.10 3.02
C GLY A 171 17.27 -11.69 2.47
N ARG A 172 16.68 -11.53 1.28
CA ARG A 172 16.29 -10.22 0.71
C ARG A 172 14.82 -9.93 0.87
N MET A 173 13.96 -10.88 0.46
CA MET A 173 12.52 -10.75 0.50
C MET A 173 11.89 -11.92 1.27
N ASP A 174 11.07 -11.59 2.25
CA ASP A 174 10.23 -12.52 2.98
C ASP A 174 8.85 -12.55 2.28
N LEU A 175 8.60 -13.60 1.52
CA LEU A 175 7.38 -13.74 0.71
C LEU A 175 6.22 -14.17 1.59
N TRP A 176 5.11 -13.47 1.46
CA TRP A 176 3.88 -13.79 2.17
C TRP A 176 2.66 -13.67 1.27
N MET A 177 2.01 -14.79 1.03
CA MET A 177 0.74 -14.81 0.32
C MET A 177 -0.37 -14.36 1.26
N TRP A 178 -1.07 -13.30 0.87
CA TRP A 178 -2.24 -12.81 1.58
C TRP A 178 -3.52 -13.34 0.92
N GLU A 179 -4.20 -14.18 1.65
CA GLU A 179 -5.51 -14.70 1.34
C GLU A 179 -6.37 -14.53 2.59
N PRO A 180 -7.27 -13.52 2.61
CA PRO A 180 -8.11 -13.27 3.76
C PRO A 180 -9.15 -14.37 3.93
N THR A 181 -9.38 -14.80 5.16
CA THR A 181 -10.55 -15.60 5.50
C THR A 181 -11.82 -14.72 5.42
N ARG A 182 -13.01 -15.35 5.44
CA ARG A 182 -14.29 -14.60 5.47
C ARG A 182 -14.36 -13.63 6.65
N ASP A 183 -13.97 -14.08 7.83
CA ASP A 183 -13.95 -13.23 9.02
C ASP A 183 -12.97 -12.08 8.89
N GLU A 184 -11.78 -12.31 8.31
CA GLU A 184 -10.80 -11.27 8.06
C GLU A 184 -11.30 -10.26 7.01
N LEU A 185 -12.04 -10.73 6.00
CA LEU A 185 -12.67 -9.85 5.02
C LEU A 185 -13.76 -8.99 5.68
N ALA A 186 -14.60 -9.58 6.52
CA ALA A 186 -15.59 -8.85 7.30
C ALA A 186 -14.95 -7.81 8.26
N ASP A 187 -13.83 -8.16 8.91
CA ASP A 187 -13.06 -7.22 9.74
C ASP A 187 -12.52 -6.04 8.92
N VAL A 188 -12.07 -6.27 7.69
CA VAL A 188 -11.60 -5.22 6.78
C VAL A 188 -12.77 -4.35 6.32
N LEU A 189 -13.89 -4.94 5.95
CA LEU A 189 -15.10 -4.22 5.57
C LEU A 189 -15.62 -3.34 6.71
N TYR A 190 -15.66 -3.89 7.92
CA TYR A 190 -16.03 -3.12 9.10
C TYR A 190 -15.12 -1.90 9.30
N ALA A 191 -13.79 -2.06 9.10
CA ALA A 191 -12.86 -0.95 9.20
C ALA A 191 -13.03 0.09 8.07
N MET A 192 -13.52 -0.32 6.90
CA MET A 192 -13.80 0.59 5.77
C MET A 192 -15.13 1.34 5.93
N MET A 193 -16.11 0.72 6.58
CA MET A 193 -17.50 1.19 6.70
C MET A 193 -17.86 1.62 8.12
N SER A 194 -16.87 1.76 9.01
CA SER A 194 -17.11 2.15 10.40
C SER A 194 -17.79 3.51 10.54
N ASP A 195 -17.48 4.43 9.64
CA ASP A 195 -18.03 5.80 9.65
C ASP A 195 -19.46 5.86 9.09
N ASP A 196 -19.92 4.79 8.42
CA ASP A 196 -21.29 4.67 7.88
C ASP A 196 -22.27 4.12 8.93
N GLY A 197 -21.82 3.78 10.12
CA GLY A 197 -22.65 3.24 11.18
C GLY A 197 -23.02 1.75 11.05
N LEU A 198 -22.44 1.02 10.08
CA LEU A 198 -22.64 -0.42 9.92
C LEU A 198 -22.03 -1.20 11.07
N SER A 199 -22.75 -2.20 11.56
CA SER A 199 -22.24 -3.13 12.56
C SER A 199 -21.28 -4.16 11.95
N LYS A 200 -20.52 -4.84 12.80
CA LYS A 200 -19.68 -5.95 12.35
C LYS A 200 -20.54 -7.12 11.82
N GLU A 201 -21.68 -7.33 12.41
CA GLU A 201 -22.66 -8.34 12.01
C GLU A 201 -23.20 -8.06 10.60
N ASP A 202 -23.46 -6.79 10.26
CA ASP A 202 -23.86 -6.38 8.89
C ASP A 202 -22.74 -6.68 7.88
N CYS A 203 -21.49 -6.42 8.24
CA CYS A 203 -20.35 -6.72 7.38
C CYS A 203 -20.18 -8.24 7.15
N VAL A 204 -20.41 -9.06 8.18
CA VAL A 204 -20.40 -10.52 8.03
C VAL A 204 -21.52 -10.97 7.09
N ALA A 205 -22.75 -10.48 7.30
CA ALA A 205 -23.90 -10.80 6.45
C ALA A 205 -23.68 -10.37 4.99
N LEU A 206 -23.00 -9.23 4.78
CA LEU A 206 -22.66 -8.72 3.44
C LEU A 206 -21.68 -9.66 2.73
N VAL A 207 -20.62 -10.13 3.42
CA VAL A 207 -19.65 -11.10 2.88
C VAL A 207 -20.31 -12.45 2.58
N GLU A 208 -21.26 -12.88 3.41
CA GLU A 208 -22.03 -14.10 3.18
C GLU A 208 -22.98 -14.00 2.00
N THR A 209 -23.58 -12.81 1.80
CA THR A 209 -24.49 -12.54 0.68
C THR A 209 -23.75 -12.53 -0.65
N PHE A 210 -22.51 -12.03 -0.68
CA PHE A 210 -21.67 -11.94 -1.87
C PHE A 210 -20.35 -12.71 -1.70
N PRO A 211 -20.39 -14.05 -1.69
CA PRO A 211 -19.20 -14.86 -1.50
C PRO A 211 -18.23 -14.71 -2.67
N ASN A 212 -16.94 -14.74 -2.37
CA ASN A 212 -15.85 -14.67 -3.34
C ASN A 212 -15.73 -13.34 -4.11
N GLN A 213 -16.42 -12.30 -3.67
CA GLN A 213 -16.21 -10.97 -4.25
C GLN A 213 -14.93 -10.31 -3.69
N PRO A 214 -14.20 -9.58 -4.53
CA PRO A 214 -13.04 -8.81 -4.09
C PRO A 214 -13.48 -7.62 -3.22
N LEU A 215 -12.55 -7.09 -2.42
CA LEU A 215 -12.82 -5.94 -1.55
C LEU A 215 -13.31 -4.71 -2.34
N ASP A 216 -12.80 -4.54 -3.57
CA ASP A 216 -13.18 -3.44 -4.46
C ASP A 216 -14.67 -3.47 -4.84
N PHE A 217 -15.27 -4.66 -4.93
CA PHE A 217 -16.71 -4.81 -5.14
C PHE A 217 -17.50 -4.15 -4.02
N PHE A 218 -17.11 -4.39 -2.76
CA PHE A 218 -17.80 -3.79 -1.61
C PHE A 218 -17.62 -2.28 -1.54
N GLY A 219 -16.46 -1.78 -1.96
CA GLY A 219 -16.24 -0.33 -2.13
C GLY A 219 -17.15 0.27 -3.22
N ALA A 220 -17.33 -0.44 -4.33
CA ALA A 220 -18.16 0.00 -5.43
C ALA A 220 -19.65 0.05 -5.06
N ILE A 221 -20.18 -0.99 -4.38
CA ILE A 221 -21.59 -0.97 -3.95
C ILE A 221 -21.83 0.12 -2.90
N ARG A 222 -20.87 0.37 -2.00
CA ARG A 222 -20.93 1.50 -1.06
C ARG A 222 -21.05 2.84 -1.81
N ALA A 223 -20.22 3.04 -2.83
CA ALA A 223 -20.28 4.27 -3.64
C ALA A 223 -21.65 4.45 -4.33
N ARG A 224 -22.25 3.37 -4.83
CA ARG A 224 -23.57 3.42 -5.50
C ARG A 224 -24.71 3.84 -4.58
N VAL A 225 -24.63 3.57 -3.28
CA VAL A 225 -25.64 4.04 -2.30
C VAL A 225 -25.75 5.57 -2.31
N TYR A 226 -24.67 6.27 -2.64
CA TYR A 226 -24.66 7.74 -2.74
C TYR A 226 -25.20 8.27 -4.07
N ASP A 227 -25.33 7.42 -5.10
CA ASP A 227 -25.69 7.87 -6.46
C ASP A 227 -27.05 8.56 -6.50
N ASP A 228 -28.05 8.07 -5.76
CA ASP A 228 -29.38 8.65 -5.76
C ASP A 228 -29.38 10.02 -5.07
N ALA A 229 -28.71 10.15 -3.92
CA ALA A 229 -28.58 11.43 -3.23
C ALA A 229 -27.79 12.46 -4.08
N VAL A 230 -26.76 12.00 -4.81
CA VAL A 230 -26.03 12.88 -5.75
C VAL A 230 -26.92 13.30 -6.92
N ARG A 231 -27.76 12.39 -7.46
CA ARG A 231 -28.69 12.73 -8.54
C ARG A 231 -29.72 13.75 -8.09
N GLU A 232 -30.29 13.59 -6.89
CA GLU A 232 -31.21 14.58 -6.31
C GLU A 232 -30.54 15.95 -6.17
N LEU A 233 -29.33 16.00 -5.61
CA LEU A 233 -28.55 17.23 -5.52
C LEU A 233 -28.34 17.89 -6.88
N ILE A 234 -28.00 17.12 -7.93
CA ILE A 234 -27.81 17.64 -9.29
C ILE A 234 -29.12 18.20 -9.85
N LEU A 235 -30.26 17.56 -9.57
CA LEU A 235 -31.58 18.04 -10.01
C LEU A 235 -31.97 19.35 -9.32
N ASP A 236 -31.68 19.49 -8.04
CA ASP A 236 -31.96 20.68 -7.25
C ASP A 236 -31.11 21.88 -7.63
N VAL A 237 -29.83 21.65 -7.87
CA VAL A 237 -28.84 22.71 -8.23
C VAL A 237 -28.92 23.07 -9.70
N GLY A 238 -29.19 22.10 -10.57
CA GLY A 238 -29.10 22.24 -12.01
C GLY A 238 -27.66 22.05 -12.53
N LEU A 239 -27.54 21.50 -13.75
CA LEU A 239 -26.25 21.19 -14.36
C LEU A 239 -25.39 22.42 -14.63
N ASP A 240 -26.02 23.56 -14.98
CA ASP A 240 -25.30 24.79 -15.32
C ASP A 240 -24.62 25.43 -14.11
N ASP A 241 -25.21 25.32 -12.93
CA ASP A 241 -24.72 25.92 -11.68
C ASP A 241 -23.91 24.93 -10.83
N LEU A 242 -23.82 23.66 -11.24
CA LEU A 242 -23.21 22.59 -10.44
C LEU A 242 -21.75 22.87 -10.09
N GLY A 243 -20.99 23.42 -11.03
CA GLY A 243 -19.58 23.76 -10.81
C GLY A 243 -19.40 24.80 -9.72
N GLU A 244 -20.21 25.87 -9.74
CA GLU A 244 -20.16 26.93 -8.73
C GLU A 244 -20.66 26.43 -7.38
N ALA A 245 -21.70 25.61 -7.36
CA ALA A 245 -22.29 25.05 -6.15
C ALA A 245 -21.33 24.08 -5.41
N LEU A 246 -20.53 23.26 -6.14
CA LEU A 246 -19.64 22.27 -5.54
C LEU A 246 -18.26 22.81 -5.21
N VAL A 247 -17.69 23.68 -6.04
CA VAL A 247 -16.28 24.11 -5.98
C VAL A 247 -16.11 25.63 -5.78
N GLY A 248 -17.19 26.40 -5.88
CA GLY A 248 -17.19 27.86 -5.74
C GLY A 248 -16.83 28.34 -4.32
N ASP A 249 -17.40 29.49 -3.92
CA ASP A 249 -17.14 30.09 -2.59
C ASP A 249 -17.46 29.10 -1.47
N GLU A 250 -16.49 28.84 -0.59
CA GLU A 250 -16.62 27.89 0.55
C GLU A 250 -17.88 28.13 1.40
N ARG A 251 -18.34 29.37 1.49
CA ARG A 251 -19.53 29.75 2.28
C ARG A 251 -20.85 29.37 1.62
N LYS A 252 -20.81 29.03 0.33
CA LYS A 252 -21.99 28.72 -0.48
C LYS A 252 -21.99 27.28 -1.02
N ARG A 253 -20.93 26.52 -0.68
CA ARG A 253 -20.84 25.13 -1.15
C ARG A 253 -22.00 24.31 -0.63
N VAL A 254 -22.61 23.59 -1.54
CA VAL A 254 -23.65 22.62 -1.24
C VAL A 254 -22.97 21.27 -0.97
N GLY A 255 -23.41 20.58 0.06
CA GLY A 255 -22.98 19.22 0.40
C GLY A 255 -24.17 18.28 0.32
N LEU A 256 -23.90 16.97 0.32
CA LEU A 256 -24.93 15.98 0.50
C LEU A 256 -25.50 16.04 1.93
N GLU A 257 -26.79 15.88 2.07
CA GLU A 257 -27.39 15.53 3.35
C GLU A 257 -26.84 14.17 3.82
N GLU A 258 -27.02 13.85 5.11
CA GLU A 258 -26.53 12.62 5.69
C GLU A 258 -27.13 11.40 4.98
N VAL A 259 -26.31 10.67 4.23
CA VAL A 259 -26.71 9.45 3.52
C VAL A 259 -26.57 8.27 4.47
N HIS A 260 -27.69 7.62 4.80
CA HIS A 260 -27.67 6.43 5.64
C HIS A 260 -27.33 5.18 4.81
N VAL A 261 -26.11 4.70 4.97
CA VAL A 261 -25.69 3.41 4.38
C VAL A 261 -26.24 2.28 5.25
N THR A 262 -27.12 1.48 4.69
CA THR A 262 -27.70 0.31 5.38
C THR A 262 -27.32 -0.98 4.68
N LEU A 263 -27.41 -2.12 5.40
CA LEU A 263 -27.16 -3.44 4.81
C LEU A 263 -28.08 -3.70 3.62
N ASP A 264 -29.36 -3.36 3.72
CA ASP A 264 -30.35 -3.56 2.65
C ASP A 264 -30.03 -2.74 1.40
N ALA A 265 -29.60 -1.48 1.57
CA ALA A 265 -29.18 -0.63 0.45
C ALA A 265 -27.93 -1.23 -0.25
N LEU A 266 -26.94 -1.67 0.51
CA LEU A 266 -25.74 -2.32 -0.05
C LEU A 266 -26.08 -3.62 -0.79
N VAL A 267 -26.97 -4.45 -0.23
CA VAL A 267 -27.41 -5.69 -0.88
C VAL A 267 -28.19 -5.41 -2.16
N THR A 268 -29.01 -4.38 -2.18
CA THR A 268 -29.73 -3.95 -3.38
C THR A 268 -28.76 -3.52 -4.47
N CYS A 269 -27.85 -2.59 -4.17
CA CYS A 269 -26.82 -2.14 -5.12
C CYS A 269 -25.88 -3.26 -5.60
N GLY A 270 -25.69 -4.29 -4.78
CA GLY A 270 -24.83 -5.43 -5.14
C GLY A 270 -25.51 -6.46 -6.06
N ARG A 271 -26.85 -6.44 -6.17
CA ARG A 271 -27.63 -7.32 -7.04
C ARG A 271 -27.92 -6.73 -8.41
N GLU A 272 -27.79 -5.41 -8.56
CA GLU A 272 -27.84 -4.68 -9.83
C GLU A 272 -26.53 -4.84 -10.62
#